data_5a689a41314ac2d8eee149d68fbb0b8b
#
_entry.id   5a689a41314ac2d8eee149d68fbb0b8b
#
_cell.length_a   1.000
_cell.length_b   1.000
_cell.length_c   1.000
_cell.angle_alpha   90.00
_cell.angle_beta   90.00
_cell.angle_gamma   90.00
#
_symmetry.space_group_name_H-M   'P 1'
#
loop_
_entity.id
_entity.type
_entity.pdbx_description
1 polymer ?
#
loop_
_entity_poly.entity_id
_entity_poly.type
_entity_poly.pdbx_seq_one_letter_code
_entity_poly.pdbx_strand_id
1 'polypeptide(L)'
;MGLFGKGWKSGVYPGNLSRRMNLFKYAIAVLLVLGGVSPVLCAGESLASFLGKAAFEKQRLFDDQRYPNVVVTTRGTVMAVWGNDGVVVRRSADGGKSWGSMITVAKSGYSGGGTTVDANSGDVLVFVEDRQPPAPLTVYRSQDEGKTWQAQSTVIAKDELGNMPSMHMNEHGITLRRGPHKGRLLRPTRYYGNNGGEAEWSQQYTNAVYSDDGGRSWKTSKPFPEKGTGEATLVELSDGRIYYNSRVHWAERPRNKRRREAWSKDGGVTWKDWRIVDALPDGDQGRTYGCMGGLTRLPLKDRDILIFSNLDTDASHRERVSVWASFDGGKTWPVKRLVDPGRSGYSSLAVGRGENASAGWIYLFYEHDPFKGAHLARFNLSWLLGGESTGDGVIPKLKLD
;
A
#
# COMPACT_ATOMS: atom_id res chain seq x y z
N MET A 1 -2.76 -71.42 -18.78
CA MET A 1 -4.05 -72.07 -19.04
C MET A 1 -5.00 -70.97 -19.38
N GLY A 2 -5.39 -70.73 -20.53
CA GLY A 2 -5.99 -71.34 -21.70
C GLY A 2 -7.06 -70.37 -22.11
N LEU A 3 -7.09 -69.75 -23.18
CA LEU A 3 -7.17 -69.99 -24.64
C LEU A 3 -8.57 -69.69 -25.19
N PHE A 4 -8.60 -68.88 -26.28
CA PHE A 4 -9.51 -68.90 -27.43
C PHE A 4 -10.92 -68.35 -27.24
N GLY A 5 -11.49 -67.62 -28.19
CA GLY A 5 -11.12 -67.26 -29.56
C GLY A 5 -12.33 -66.93 -30.40
N LYS A 6 -12.14 -66.19 -31.45
CA LYS A 6 -12.84 -66.16 -32.77
C LYS A 6 -14.34 -65.85 -32.79
N GLY A 7 -14.86 -65.15 -33.74
CA GLY A 7 -14.45 -64.72 -35.05
C GLY A 7 -15.62 -64.15 -35.86
N TRP A 8 -15.36 -63.34 -36.81
CA TRP A 8 -15.81 -63.17 -38.20
C TRP A 8 -17.25 -63.44 -38.66
N LYS A 9 -17.87 -62.48 -39.36
CA LYS A 9 -18.18 -62.41 -40.82
C LYS A 9 -19.13 -61.27 -41.10
N SER A 10 -18.82 -60.27 -41.89
CA SER A 10 -18.96 -60.03 -43.35
C SER A 10 -20.31 -60.21 -43.99
N GLY A 11 -20.76 -59.19 -44.79
CA GLY A 11 -21.83 -59.26 -45.83
C GLY A 11 -22.36 -57.85 -46.13
N VAL A 12 -21.85 -57.12 -47.09
CA VAL A 12 -22.13 -56.91 -48.53
C VAL A 12 -23.49 -56.30 -48.83
N TYR A 13 -23.45 -55.14 -49.50
CA TYR A 13 -24.39 -54.26 -50.25
C TYR A 13 -25.43 -54.95 -51.19
N PRO A 14 -26.35 -54.23 -51.94
CA PRO A 14 -26.50 -52.79 -52.25
C PRO A 14 -27.97 -52.28 -52.32
N GLY A 15 -28.19 -50.98 -52.61
CA GLY A 15 -29.46 -50.49 -53.12
C GLY A 15 -29.62 -48.96 -53.16
N ASN A 16 -29.39 -48.40 -54.33
CA ASN A 16 -29.68 -47.03 -54.74
C ASN A 16 -31.22 -46.76 -54.66
N LEU A 17 -31.57 -45.59 -54.13
CA LEU A 17 -32.74 -44.87 -54.65
C LEU A 17 -32.65 -43.39 -54.28
N SER A 18 -32.58 -42.57 -55.28
CA SER A 18 -32.62 -41.11 -55.31
C SER A 18 -33.98 -40.59 -54.77
N ARG A 19 -33.89 -39.63 -53.84
CA ARG A 19 -34.92 -38.61 -53.67
C ARG A 19 -34.34 -37.27 -53.35
N ARG A 20 -34.61 -36.34 -54.23
CA ARG A 20 -34.35 -34.89 -54.05
C ARG A 20 -35.11 -34.42 -52.82
N MET A 21 -34.44 -33.73 -51.94
CA MET A 21 -35.07 -32.92 -50.94
C MET A 21 -34.34 -31.59 -50.75
N ASN A 22 -35.14 -30.57 -50.77
CA ASN A 22 -34.80 -29.16 -50.79
C ASN A 22 -33.83 -28.74 -49.64
N LEU A 23 -32.79 -28.03 -50.00
CA LEU A 23 -31.91 -27.29 -49.10
C LEU A 23 -32.65 -26.05 -48.58
N PHE A 24 -33.15 -26.11 -47.36
CA PHE A 24 -33.43 -24.90 -46.57
C PHE A 24 -32.10 -24.43 -45.97
N LYS A 25 -31.61 -23.31 -46.46
CA LYS A 25 -30.46 -22.57 -45.90
C LYS A 25 -30.90 -21.90 -44.60
N TYR A 26 -30.57 -22.49 -43.46
CA TYR A 26 -30.54 -21.73 -42.20
C TYR A 26 -29.16 -21.07 -42.07
N ALA A 27 -29.12 -19.77 -42.32
CA ALA A 27 -28.00 -18.94 -41.95
C ALA A 27 -28.04 -18.69 -40.42
N ILE A 28 -27.20 -19.41 -39.68
CA ILE A 28 -26.96 -19.08 -38.27
C ILE A 28 -25.99 -17.87 -38.27
N ALA A 29 -26.54 -16.69 -38.00
CA ALA A 29 -25.73 -15.51 -37.69
C ALA A 29 -25.11 -15.70 -36.31
N VAL A 30 -23.86 -16.10 -36.25
CA VAL A 30 -23.05 -16.03 -35.02
C VAL A 30 -22.69 -14.57 -34.81
N LEU A 31 -23.44 -13.89 -33.93
CA LEU A 31 -23.05 -12.59 -33.43
C LEU A 31 -21.83 -12.80 -32.50
N LEU A 32 -20.64 -12.63 -33.03
CA LEU A 32 -19.42 -12.43 -32.26
C LEU A 32 -19.55 -11.05 -31.58
N VAL A 33 -20.06 -11.04 -30.35
CA VAL A 33 -19.88 -9.89 -29.46
C VAL A 33 -18.42 -9.87 -29.06
N LEU A 34 -17.60 -9.22 -29.87
CA LEU A 34 -16.29 -8.77 -29.46
C LEU A 34 -16.51 -7.71 -28.39
N GLY A 35 -16.62 -8.16 -27.13
CA GLY A 35 -16.48 -7.31 -25.99
C GLY A 35 -15.07 -6.75 -25.99
N GLY A 36 -14.87 -5.66 -26.72
CA GLY A 36 -13.64 -4.87 -26.64
C GLY A 36 -13.52 -4.36 -25.22
N VAL A 37 -12.71 -5.04 -24.42
CA VAL A 37 -12.15 -4.45 -23.20
C VAL A 37 -11.21 -3.37 -23.71
N SER A 38 -11.75 -2.16 -23.88
CA SER A 38 -10.91 -0.98 -24.07
C SER A 38 -9.94 -0.95 -22.89
N PRO A 39 -8.63 -0.91 -23.13
CA PRO A 39 -7.70 -0.64 -22.04
C PRO A 39 -8.09 0.73 -21.49
N VAL A 40 -8.60 0.76 -20.27
CA VAL A 40 -8.71 2.01 -19.51
C VAL A 40 -7.27 2.50 -19.38
N LEU A 41 -6.85 3.32 -20.32
CA LEU A 41 -5.68 4.17 -20.15
C LEU A 41 -6.00 4.98 -18.88
N CYS A 42 -5.35 4.62 -17.77
CA CYS A 42 -5.33 5.47 -16.59
C CYS A 42 -4.68 6.79 -17.02
N ALA A 43 -5.47 7.71 -17.54
CA ALA A 43 -5.09 9.10 -17.61
C ALA A 43 -4.73 9.50 -16.18
N GLY A 44 -3.51 9.98 -15.96
CA GLY A 44 -3.12 10.51 -14.65
C GLY A 44 -4.12 11.59 -14.27
N GLU A 45 -4.47 11.67 -12.98
CA GLU A 45 -5.38 12.70 -12.51
C GLU A 45 -4.77 14.09 -12.76
N SER A 46 -5.64 15.08 -12.98
CA SER A 46 -5.23 16.47 -13.08
C SER A 46 -4.86 16.99 -11.68
N LEU A 47 -3.81 17.78 -11.56
CA LEU A 47 -3.49 18.49 -10.32
C LEU A 47 -4.68 19.36 -9.86
N ALA A 48 -5.47 19.89 -10.79
CA ALA A 48 -6.65 20.69 -10.49
C ALA A 48 -7.68 19.94 -9.62
N SER A 49 -7.76 18.61 -9.70
CA SER A 49 -8.68 17.82 -8.87
C SER A 49 -8.33 17.89 -7.37
N PHE A 50 -7.08 18.13 -7.02
CA PHE A 50 -6.59 18.26 -5.65
C PHE A 50 -6.61 19.70 -5.13
N LEU A 51 -6.94 20.65 -5.98
CA LEU A 51 -6.98 22.08 -5.69
C LEU A 51 -8.42 22.60 -5.59
N GLY A 52 -8.59 23.89 -5.32
CA GLY A 52 -9.88 24.55 -5.16
C GLY A 52 -10.03 25.14 -3.77
N LYS A 53 -11.25 25.22 -3.26
CA LYS A 53 -11.48 25.69 -1.87
C LYS A 53 -10.77 24.74 -0.90
N ALA A 54 -9.97 25.28 0.01
CA ALA A 54 -9.30 24.49 1.05
C ALA A 54 -10.34 23.70 1.87
N ALA A 55 -10.15 22.39 1.95
CA ALA A 55 -11.07 21.48 2.61
C ALA A 55 -10.32 20.54 3.56
N PHE A 56 -10.84 20.44 4.79
CA PHE A 56 -10.33 19.56 5.83
C PHE A 56 -11.50 19.04 6.67
N GLU A 57 -11.55 17.74 6.89
CA GLU A 57 -12.52 17.09 7.74
C GLU A 57 -11.82 16.01 8.57
N LYS A 58 -12.23 15.84 9.82
CA LYS A 58 -11.67 14.84 10.73
C LYS A 58 -12.79 14.11 11.47
N GLN A 59 -12.69 12.79 11.58
CA GLN A 59 -13.65 11.96 12.28
C GLN A 59 -12.96 10.81 13.01
N ARG A 60 -13.54 10.37 14.12
CA ARG A 60 -13.11 9.19 14.86
C ARG A 60 -13.67 7.93 14.20
N LEU A 61 -12.83 6.93 13.95
CA LEU A 61 -13.27 5.67 13.33
C LEU A 61 -13.25 4.48 14.29
N PHE A 62 -12.32 4.47 15.24
CA PHE A 62 -12.13 3.36 16.18
C PHE A 62 -11.86 3.91 17.57
N ASP A 63 -12.20 3.14 18.62
CA ASP A 63 -12.18 3.56 20.01
C ASP A 63 -11.06 2.94 20.84
N ASP A 64 -10.39 1.92 20.32
CA ASP A 64 -9.39 1.13 21.02
C ASP A 64 -8.29 0.64 20.05
N GLN A 65 -7.40 -0.23 20.51
CA GLN A 65 -6.35 -0.92 19.73
C GLN A 65 -5.35 0.01 19.03
N ARG A 66 -4.65 -0.50 18.01
CA ARG A 66 -3.55 0.17 17.33
C ARG A 66 -3.41 -0.26 15.88
N TYR A 67 -2.46 0.34 15.17
CA TYR A 67 -1.89 0.02 13.87
C TYR A 67 -2.79 0.41 12.70
N PRO A 68 -2.82 1.71 12.39
CA PRO A 68 -3.59 2.26 11.30
C PRO A 68 -2.99 1.88 9.95
N ASN A 69 -3.84 1.53 9.00
CA ASN A 69 -3.50 1.49 7.61
C ASN A 69 -4.69 1.92 6.75
N VAL A 70 -4.50 2.82 5.81
CA VAL A 70 -5.53 3.31 4.90
C VAL A 70 -5.13 3.08 3.46
N VAL A 71 -6.07 2.61 2.65
CA VAL A 71 -5.90 2.47 1.20
C VAL A 71 -7.17 2.92 0.48
N VAL A 72 -7.01 3.28 -0.80
CA VAL A 72 -8.13 3.48 -1.72
C VAL A 72 -8.05 2.41 -2.79
N THR A 73 -9.13 1.64 -2.94
CA THR A 73 -9.21 0.56 -3.92
C THR A 73 -9.26 1.09 -5.35
N THR A 74 -9.17 0.21 -6.32
CA THR A 74 -9.24 0.58 -7.74
C THR A 74 -10.58 1.20 -8.14
N ARG A 75 -11.65 0.95 -7.38
CA ARG A 75 -12.99 1.51 -7.61
C ARG A 75 -13.30 2.72 -6.73
N GLY A 76 -12.32 3.17 -5.92
CA GLY A 76 -12.46 4.37 -5.09
C GLY A 76 -13.05 4.14 -3.69
N THR A 77 -13.28 2.89 -3.26
CA THR A 77 -13.62 2.60 -1.87
C THR A 77 -12.43 2.96 -0.98
N VAL A 78 -12.66 3.79 0.03
CA VAL A 78 -11.67 4.08 1.07
C VAL A 78 -11.78 3.01 2.14
N MET A 79 -10.66 2.39 2.51
CA MET A 79 -10.62 1.32 3.50
C MET A 79 -9.66 1.69 4.63
N ALA A 80 -10.15 1.70 5.86
CA ALA A 80 -9.37 1.86 7.08
C ALA A 80 -9.22 0.48 7.74
N VAL A 81 -7.99 -0.06 7.73
CA VAL A 81 -7.63 -1.34 8.34
C VAL A 81 -6.97 -1.08 9.70
N TRP A 82 -7.38 -1.85 10.71
CA TRP A 82 -7.05 -1.56 12.10
C TRP A 82 -6.97 -2.82 12.95
N GLY A 83 -6.06 -2.85 13.94
CA GLY A 83 -6.11 -3.85 15.01
C GLY A 83 -4.77 -4.47 15.37
N ASN A 84 -4.60 -4.75 16.65
CA ASN A 84 -3.48 -5.49 17.24
C ASN A 84 -3.94 -6.64 18.17
N ASP A 85 -5.24 -6.84 18.23
CA ASP A 85 -5.90 -8.02 18.84
C ASP A 85 -7.09 -8.37 17.95
N GLY A 86 -6.80 -9.10 16.88
CA GLY A 86 -7.67 -9.21 15.72
C GLY A 86 -7.55 -8.02 14.75
N VAL A 87 -7.96 -8.22 13.50
CA VAL A 87 -7.87 -7.22 12.44
C VAL A 87 -9.23 -6.98 11.84
N VAL A 88 -9.63 -5.72 11.80
CA VAL A 88 -10.91 -5.27 11.27
C VAL A 88 -10.71 -4.23 10.17
N VAL A 89 -11.73 -4.04 9.34
CA VAL A 89 -11.79 -2.99 8.33
C VAL A 89 -13.12 -2.25 8.41
N ARG A 90 -13.08 -0.93 8.24
CA ARG A 90 -14.23 -0.12 7.84
C ARG A 90 -14.05 0.38 6.43
N ARG A 91 -15.15 0.52 5.72
CA ARG A 91 -15.20 0.91 4.31
C ARG A 91 -16.08 2.14 4.13
N SER A 92 -15.66 3.02 3.24
CA SER A 92 -16.43 4.16 2.79
C SER A 92 -16.54 4.14 1.26
N ALA A 93 -17.75 4.20 0.73
CA ALA A 93 -18.02 4.28 -0.70
C ALA A 93 -18.27 5.72 -1.19
N ASP A 94 -18.31 6.68 -0.27
CA ASP A 94 -18.66 8.09 -0.52
C ASP A 94 -17.48 9.06 -0.26
N GLY A 95 -16.26 8.56 -0.43
CA GLY A 95 -15.03 9.34 -0.29
C GLY A 95 -14.71 9.69 1.16
N GLY A 96 -15.10 8.88 2.12
CA GLY A 96 -14.80 9.07 3.54
C GLY A 96 -15.80 9.95 4.28
N LYS A 97 -16.97 10.26 3.71
CA LYS A 97 -18.03 11.01 4.41
C LYS A 97 -18.71 10.14 5.45
N SER A 98 -19.08 8.93 5.07
CA SER A 98 -19.67 7.94 5.96
C SER A 98 -18.95 6.60 5.89
N TRP A 99 -19.08 5.80 6.94
CA TRP A 99 -18.37 4.54 7.11
C TRP A 99 -19.32 3.42 7.49
N GLY A 100 -19.17 2.29 6.81
CA GLY A 100 -19.89 1.08 7.14
C GLY A 100 -19.50 0.48 8.49
N SER A 101 -20.22 -0.57 8.89
CA SER A 101 -19.88 -1.36 10.08
C SER A 101 -18.49 -1.98 9.96
N MET A 102 -17.89 -2.33 11.09
CA MET A 102 -16.66 -3.09 11.13
C MET A 102 -16.85 -4.49 10.51
N ILE A 103 -15.91 -4.88 9.67
CA ILE A 103 -15.83 -6.19 9.03
C ILE A 103 -14.57 -6.87 9.57
N THR A 104 -14.70 -8.06 10.11
CA THR A 104 -13.56 -8.84 10.61
C THR A 104 -12.76 -9.41 9.44
N VAL A 105 -11.47 -9.12 9.39
CA VAL A 105 -10.49 -9.75 8.52
C VAL A 105 -9.90 -10.99 9.18
N ALA A 106 -9.41 -10.85 10.41
CA ALA A 106 -8.89 -11.92 11.24
C ALA A 106 -9.37 -11.76 12.68
N LYS A 107 -9.71 -12.88 13.35
CA LYS A 107 -10.22 -12.87 14.73
C LYS A 107 -9.14 -12.64 15.78
N SER A 108 -7.89 -12.85 15.43
CA SER A 108 -6.71 -12.68 16.28
C SER A 108 -5.54 -12.20 15.45
N GLY A 109 -4.45 -11.80 16.09
CA GLY A 109 -3.22 -11.36 15.46
C GLY A 109 -3.13 -9.87 15.28
N TYR A 110 -2.02 -9.44 14.69
CA TYR A 110 -1.67 -8.04 14.49
C TYR A 110 -1.89 -7.66 13.04
N SER A 111 -2.53 -6.51 12.79
CA SER A 111 -2.38 -5.85 11.51
C SER A 111 -0.89 -5.63 11.27
N GLY A 112 -0.34 -6.36 10.32
CA GLY A 112 1.07 -6.20 9.94
C GLY A 112 1.37 -4.83 9.38
N GLY A 113 0.39 -3.90 9.40
CA GLY A 113 0.42 -2.71 8.59
C GLY A 113 0.37 -3.10 7.10
N GLY A 114 0.29 -2.16 6.22
CA GLY A 114 0.61 -2.42 4.84
C GLY A 114 -0.39 -3.27 4.06
N THR A 115 -1.65 -2.92 4.13
CA THR A 115 -2.64 -3.36 3.14
C THR A 115 -2.13 -3.09 1.73
N THR A 116 -2.26 -4.04 0.82
CA THR A 116 -1.81 -3.88 -0.56
C THR A 116 -2.99 -4.01 -1.51
N VAL A 117 -3.20 -3.00 -2.35
CA VAL A 117 -4.18 -3.06 -3.44
C VAL A 117 -3.48 -3.51 -4.70
N ASP A 118 -3.85 -4.69 -5.21
CA ASP A 118 -3.42 -5.14 -6.53
C ASP A 118 -4.21 -4.38 -7.61
N ALA A 119 -3.57 -3.41 -8.24
CA ALA A 119 -4.22 -2.62 -9.27
C ALA A 119 -4.45 -3.39 -10.60
N ASN A 120 -3.93 -4.60 -10.74
CA ASN A 120 -4.16 -5.44 -11.92
C ASN A 120 -5.50 -6.20 -11.80
N SER A 121 -5.77 -6.76 -10.64
CA SER A 121 -7.00 -7.54 -10.38
C SER A 121 -8.09 -6.73 -9.65
N GLY A 122 -7.72 -5.70 -8.90
CA GLY A 122 -8.58 -4.99 -7.97
C GLY A 122 -8.65 -5.64 -6.59
N ASP A 123 -7.94 -6.73 -6.37
CA ASP A 123 -7.91 -7.43 -5.10
C ASP A 123 -7.21 -6.61 -4.01
N VAL A 124 -7.57 -6.86 -2.78
CA VAL A 124 -6.95 -6.24 -1.61
C VAL A 124 -6.34 -7.33 -0.73
N LEU A 125 -5.09 -7.15 -0.36
CA LEU A 125 -4.33 -8.06 0.49
C LEU A 125 -4.10 -7.41 1.86
N VAL A 126 -4.41 -8.13 2.95
CA VAL A 126 -4.09 -7.74 4.33
C VAL A 126 -3.18 -8.81 4.93
N PHE A 127 -2.09 -8.36 5.53
CA PHE A 127 -1.08 -9.22 6.13
C PHE A 127 -1.27 -9.22 7.64
N VAL A 128 -1.45 -10.38 8.23
CA VAL A 128 -1.72 -10.55 9.66
C VAL A 128 -0.66 -11.47 10.27
N GLU A 129 0.10 -10.97 11.22
CA GLU A 129 1.02 -11.75 12.01
C GLU A 129 0.32 -12.27 13.26
N ASP A 130 0.51 -13.54 13.60
CA ASP A 130 -0.24 -14.21 14.69
C ASP A 130 -0.01 -13.54 16.05
N ARG A 131 1.15 -12.94 16.24
CA ARG A 131 1.58 -12.22 17.45
C ARG A 131 2.67 -11.22 17.11
N GLN A 132 3.19 -10.53 18.13
CA GLN A 132 4.37 -9.66 17.98
C GLN A 132 5.51 -10.42 17.26
N PRO A 133 6.07 -9.87 16.18
CA PRO A 133 7.14 -10.50 15.40
C PRO A 133 8.42 -10.77 16.20
N PRO A 134 9.17 -11.80 15.81
CA PRO A 134 8.95 -12.70 14.68
C PRO A 134 7.81 -13.69 14.93
N ALA A 135 6.92 -13.83 13.97
CA ALA A 135 5.71 -14.65 14.10
C ALA A 135 5.30 -15.24 12.74
N PRO A 136 4.50 -16.33 12.74
CA PRO A 136 3.81 -16.77 11.53
C PRO A 136 2.94 -15.66 10.95
N LEU A 137 2.78 -15.66 9.63
CA LEU A 137 2.04 -14.67 8.89
C LEU A 137 0.96 -15.34 8.04
N THR A 138 -0.26 -14.80 8.10
CA THR A 138 -1.35 -15.15 7.21
C THR A 138 -1.70 -13.97 6.32
N VAL A 139 -1.85 -14.20 5.01
CA VAL A 139 -2.33 -13.20 4.07
C VAL A 139 -3.82 -13.44 3.82
N TYR A 140 -4.63 -12.42 4.03
CA TYR A 140 -6.05 -12.41 3.71
C TYR A 140 -6.28 -11.62 2.42
N ARG A 141 -7.09 -12.18 1.53
CA ARG A 141 -7.46 -11.56 0.26
C ARG A 141 -8.94 -11.25 0.22
N SER A 142 -9.27 -10.06 -0.27
CA SER A 142 -10.62 -9.67 -0.67
C SER A 142 -10.66 -9.41 -2.16
N GLN A 143 -11.69 -9.93 -2.83
CA GLN A 143 -11.97 -9.74 -4.26
C GLN A 143 -13.20 -8.86 -4.51
N ASP A 144 -13.81 -8.34 -3.46
CA ASP A 144 -15.09 -7.65 -3.46
C ASP A 144 -15.05 -6.30 -2.72
N GLU A 145 -13.93 -5.59 -2.84
CA GLU A 145 -13.75 -4.27 -2.22
C GLU A 145 -13.74 -4.33 -0.68
N GLY A 146 -13.23 -5.41 -0.10
CA GLY A 146 -13.11 -5.58 1.34
C GLY A 146 -14.39 -5.96 2.08
N LYS A 147 -15.42 -6.46 1.36
CA LYS A 147 -16.67 -6.95 1.99
C LYS A 147 -16.48 -8.32 2.63
N THR A 148 -15.73 -9.19 1.95
CA THR A 148 -15.38 -10.52 2.45
C THR A 148 -13.89 -10.80 2.33
N TRP A 149 -13.38 -11.67 3.20
CA TRP A 149 -11.97 -11.97 3.32
C TRP A 149 -11.71 -13.46 3.41
N GLN A 150 -10.70 -13.93 2.69
CA GLN A 150 -10.28 -15.33 2.70
C GLN A 150 -8.77 -15.41 2.96
N ALA A 151 -8.40 -16.29 3.88
CA ALA A 151 -6.99 -16.63 4.08
C ALA A 151 -6.47 -17.35 2.83
N GLN A 152 -5.28 -16.98 2.38
CA GLN A 152 -4.63 -17.64 1.25
C GLN A 152 -3.27 -18.21 1.65
N SER A 153 -2.92 -19.33 1.05
CA SER A 153 -1.55 -19.85 1.12
C SER A 153 -0.63 -18.90 0.35
N THR A 154 0.45 -18.50 1.00
CA THR A 154 1.43 -17.56 0.42
C THR A 154 2.84 -18.00 0.83
N VAL A 155 3.76 -17.96 -0.10
CA VAL A 155 5.18 -18.24 0.15
C VAL A 155 5.93 -16.91 0.14
N ILE A 156 6.66 -16.65 1.22
CA ILE A 156 7.53 -15.47 1.35
C ILE A 156 8.97 -15.99 1.48
N ALA A 157 9.81 -15.61 0.54
CA ALA A 157 11.22 -16.00 0.55
C ALA A 157 12.01 -15.15 1.56
N LYS A 158 13.01 -15.78 2.18
CA LYS A 158 14.02 -15.06 2.97
C LYS A 158 14.83 -14.12 2.07
N ASP A 159 15.45 -13.11 2.68
CA ASP A 159 16.40 -12.25 2.00
C ASP A 159 17.75 -12.97 1.75
N GLU A 160 18.69 -12.29 1.10
CA GLU A 160 20.01 -12.84 0.79
C GLU A 160 20.88 -13.17 2.02
N LEU A 161 20.53 -12.61 3.18
CA LEU A 161 21.19 -12.90 4.46
C LEU A 161 20.55 -14.10 5.20
N GLY A 162 19.52 -14.71 4.61
CA GLY A 162 18.78 -15.83 5.20
C GLY A 162 17.72 -15.41 6.23
N ASN A 163 17.40 -14.14 6.33
CA ASN A 163 16.44 -13.58 7.30
C ASN A 163 15.03 -13.52 6.72
N MET A 164 14.04 -13.86 7.54
CA MET A 164 12.63 -13.77 7.19
C MET A 164 12.14 -12.32 7.38
N PRO A 165 11.51 -11.71 6.37
CA PRO A 165 10.91 -10.39 6.53
C PRO A 165 9.66 -10.45 7.41
N SER A 166 9.48 -9.44 8.26
CA SER A 166 8.26 -9.15 8.99
C SER A 166 7.50 -8.02 8.30
N MET A 167 6.19 -8.12 8.34
CA MET A 167 5.29 -7.10 7.77
C MET A 167 4.94 -6.00 8.79
N HIS A 168 5.23 -6.23 10.05
CA HIS A 168 4.78 -5.46 11.18
C HIS A 168 5.19 -3.99 11.11
N MET A 169 4.22 -3.12 11.28
CA MET A 169 4.37 -1.66 11.35
C MET A 169 5.09 -1.06 10.13
N ASN A 170 4.74 -1.52 8.93
CA ASN A 170 5.15 -0.88 7.68
C ASN A 170 3.93 -0.31 6.95
N GLU A 171 4.15 0.66 6.08
CA GLU A 171 3.09 1.29 5.31
C GLU A 171 2.57 0.35 4.21
N HIS A 172 1.48 0.73 3.56
CA HIS A 172 0.84 -0.06 2.52
C HIS A 172 1.79 -0.37 1.33
N GLY A 173 1.52 -1.48 0.65
CA GLY A 173 2.16 -1.82 -0.61
C GLY A 173 1.55 -1.09 -1.80
N ILE A 174 2.27 -1.11 -2.91
CA ILE A 174 1.88 -0.50 -4.18
C ILE A 174 1.92 -1.52 -5.32
N THR A 175 1.18 -1.26 -6.39
CA THR A 175 1.35 -1.91 -7.68
C THR A 175 2.17 -1.00 -8.58
N LEU A 176 3.32 -1.47 -9.08
CA LEU A 176 4.15 -0.71 -10.00
C LEU A 176 3.42 -0.48 -11.32
N ARG A 177 3.48 0.73 -11.84
CA ARG A 177 2.76 1.13 -13.05
C ARG A 177 3.67 1.42 -14.22
N ARG A 178 4.99 1.46 -14.01
CA ARG A 178 5.99 1.92 -14.97
C ARG A 178 7.12 0.91 -15.14
N GLY A 179 7.84 1.07 -16.26
CA GLY A 179 9.05 0.31 -16.54
C GLY A 179 8.84 -1.18 -16.74
N PRO A 180 9.93 -1.96 -16.69
CA PRO A 180 9.91 -3.40 -16.98
C PRO A 180 9.22 -4.24 -15.91
N HIS A 181 9.00 -3.68 -14.73
CA HIS A 181 8.33 -4.35 -13.61
C HIS A 181 6.88 -3.89 -13.43
N LYS A 182 6.26 -3.27 -14.44
CA LYS A 182 4.85 -2.90 -14.40
C LYS A 182 3.96 -4.09 -14.04
N GLY A 183 3.07 -3.90 -13.06
CA GLY A 183 2.20 -4.94 -12.53
C GLY A 183 2.74 -5.64 -11.28
N ARG A 184 4.02 -5.48 -10.96
CA ARG A 184 4.60 -6.01 -9.71
C ARG A 184 3.94 -5.39 -8.49
N LEU A 185 3.61 -6.22 -7.51
CA LEU A 185 3.28 -5.76 -6.17
C LEU A 185 4.58 -5.55 -5.40
N LEU A 186 4.71 -4.42 -4.73
CA LEU A 186 5.88 -4.08 -3.91
C LEU A 186 5.42 -3.53 -2.58
N ARG A 187 6.00 -4.03 -1.48
CA ARG A 187 5.62 -3.65 -0.14
C ARG A 187 6.83 -3.47 0.77
N PRO A 188 6.90 -2.41 1.59
CA PRO A 188 7.97 -2.26 2.58
C PRO A 188 7.82 -3.30 3.68
N THR A 189 8.94 -3.82 4.17
CA THR A 189 9.06 -4.80 5.24
C THR A 189 10.31 -4.53 6.07
N ARG A 190 10.55 -5.35 7.08
CA ARG A 190 11.75 -5.25 7.91
C ARG A 190 12.20 -6.63 8.40
N TYR A 191 13.47 -6.80 8.64
CA TYR A 191 13.97 -7.85 9.51
C TYR A 191 13.83 -7.40 10.96
N TYR A 192 13.08 -8.12 11.74
CA TYR A 192 12.72 -7.75 13.12
C TYR A 192 13.71 -8.25 14.18
N GLY A 193 14.73 -8.99 13.80
CA GLY A 193 15.60 -9.75 14.69
C GLY A 193 15.07 -11.16 14.97
N ASN A 194 15.79 -11.93 15.75
CA ASN A 194 15.40 -13.30 16.09
C ASN A 194 14.33 -13.34 17.20
N ASN A 195 14.40 -12.40 18.13
CA ASN A 195 13.48 -12.30 19.27
C ASN A 195 12.66 -11.01 19.28
N GLY A 196 12.92 -10.07 18.36
CA GLY A 196 12.20 -8.82 18.25
C GLY A 196 12.42 -7.82 19.40
N GLY A 197 13.32 -8.11 20.31
CA GLY A 197 13.60 -7.30 21.50
C GLY A 197 14.49 -6.09 21.23
N GLU A 198 14.54 -5.17 22.20
CA GLU A 198 15.32 -3.93 22.12
C GLU A 198 16.83 -4.18 21.92
N ALA A 199 17.36 -5.25 22.49
CA ALA A 199 18.76 -5.67 22.35
C ALA A 199 19.16 -5.93 20.89
N GLU A 200 18.21 -6.26 20.02
CA GLU A 200 18.45 -6.55 18.61
C GLU A 200 18.20 -5.36 17.68
N TRP A 201 17.72 -4.23 18.17
CA TRP A 201 17.34 -3.09 17.32
C TRP A 201 18.49 -2.54 16.46
N SER A 202 19.72 -2.65 16.95
CA SER A 202 20.91 -2.27 16.17
C SER A 202 21.17 -3.19 14.97
N GLN A 203 20.64 -4.40 14.97
CA GLN A 203 20.80 -5.39 13.90
C GLN A 203 19.60 -5.42 12.94
N GLN A 204 18.48 -4.80 13.31
CA GLN A 204 17.32 -4.69 12.45
C GLN A 204 17.65 -3.84 11.21
N TYR A 205 16.90 -4.08 10.15
CA TYR A 205 16.96 -3.29 8.92
C TYR A 205 15.65 -3.41 8.16
N THR A 206 15.34 -2.39 7.40
CA THR A 206 14.23 -2.46 6.46
C THR A 206 14.65 -3.12 5.15
N ASN A 207 13.70 -3.72 4.48
CA ASN A 207 13.78 -4.26 3.14
C ASN A 207 12.41 -4.11 2.46
N ALA A 208 12.15 -4.83 1.40
CA ALA A 208 10.83 -4.90 0.78
C ALA A 208 10.55 -6.33 0.32
N VAL A 209 9.27 -6.69 0.21
CA VAL A 209 8.88 -7.89 -0.52
C VAL A 209 8.17 -7.49 -1.81
N TYR A 210 8.38 -8.27 -2.87
CA TYR A 210 7.77 -8.05 -4.16
C TYR A 210 7.23 -9.34 -4.75
N SER A 211 6.12 -9.21 -5.49
CA SER A 211 5.43 -10.32 -6.15
C SER A 211 5.15 -9.98 -7.60
N ASP A 212 5.47 -10.92 -8.49
CA ASP A 212 5.18 -10.84 -9.93
C ASP A 212 3.99 -11.73 -10.33
N ASP A 213 3.33 -12.37 -9.36
CA ASP A 213 2.25 -13.35 -9.56
C ASP A 213 0.93 -12.98 -8.83
N GLY A 214 0.74 -11.69 -8.54
CA GLY A 214 -0.45 -11.20 -7.85
C GLY A 214 -0.51 -11.58 -6.38
N GLY A 215 0.64 -11.71 -5.73
CA GLY A 215 0.74 -11.95 -4.27
C GLY A 215 0.61 -13.41 -3.85
N ARG A 216 0.76 -14.38 -4.76
CA ARG A 216 0.81 -15.81 -4.42
C ARG A 216 2.16 -16.20 -3.85
N SER A 217 3.23 -15.64 -4.42
CA SER A 217 4.58 -15.76 -3.90
C SER A 217 5.27 -14.39 -3.82
N TRP A 218 6.17 -14.26 -2.87
CA TRP A 218 6.91 -13.03 -2.60
C TRP A 218 8.40 -13.31 -2.49
N LYS A 219 9.19 -12.50 -3.14
CA LYS A 219 10.64 -12.44 -3.00
C LYS A 219 11.00 -11.27 -2.11
N THR A 220 12.08 -11.39 -1.36
CA THR A 220 12.58 -10.31 -0.50
C THR A 220 13.73 -9.58 -1.16
N SER A 221 13.69 -8.26 -1.11
CA SER A 221 14.75 -7.38 -1.62
C SER A 221 16.04 -7.50 -0.81
N LYS A 222 17.11 -6.92 -1.31
CA LYS A 222 18.29 -6.67 -0.49
C LYS A 222 17.95 -5.77 0.70
N PRO A 223 18.69 -5.90 1.82
CA PRO A 223 18.57 -5.00 2.95
C PRO A 223 18.74 -3.52 2.55
N PHE A 224 18.08 -2.65 3.31
CA PHE A 224 18.38 -1.22 3.27
C PHE A 224 19.86 -0.98 3.65
N PRO A 225 20.55 0.00 3.05
CA PRO A 225 21.99 0.18 3.25
C PRO A 225 22.45 0.52 4.68
N GLU A 226 21.52 0.86 5.58
CA GLU A 226 21.81 1.17 6.98
C GLU A 226 21.04 0.26 7.92
N LYS A 227 21.74 -0.31 8.91
CA LYS A 227 21.13 -1.06 10.02
C LYS A 227 20.48 -0.11 11.03
N GLY A 228 19.70 -0.68 11.95
CA GLY A 228 18.93 0.08 12.94
C GLY A 228 17.67 0.71 12.34
N THR A 229 17.41 0.52 11.05
CA THR A 229 16.18 0.97 10.40
C THR A 229 15.00 0.05 10.73
N GLY A 230 13.78 0.57 10.66
CA GLY A 230 12.60 -0.11 11.17
C GLY A 230 11.36 0.02 10.28
N GLU A 231 10.44 0.83 10.68
CA GLU A 231 9.16 1.02 9.99
C GLU A 231 9.33 1.89 8.74
N ALA A 232 8.84 1.42 7.61
CA ALA A 232 9.14 2.03 6.32
C ALA A 232 7.90 2.22 5.44
N THR A 233 8.07 3.05 4.43
CA THR A 233 7.08 3.39 3.42
C THR A 233 7.76 3.63 2.07
N LEU A 234 7.03 3.46 0.97
CA LEU A 234 7.57 3.62 -0.38
C LEU A 234 6.52 4.10 -1.39
N VAL A 235 6.98 4.75 -2.45
CA VAL A 235 6.16 5.14 -3.60
C VAL A 235 6.94 4.99 -4.90
N GLU A 236 6.22 4.75 -6.00
CA GLU A 236 6.78 4.79 -7.36
C GLU A 236 6.72 6.23 -7.89
N LEU A 237 7.87 6.76 -8.33
CA LEU A 237 7.98 8.09 -8.94
C LEU A 237 7.55 8.08 -10.42
N SER A 238 7.39 9.25 -11.00
CA SER A 238 6.97 9.42 -12.40
C SER A 238 7.96 8.82 -13.41
N ASP A 239 9.22 8.72 -13.06
CA ASP A 239 10.28 8.11 -13.87
C ASP A 239 10.45 6.58 -13.63
N GLY A 240 9.61 5.97 -12.80
CA GLY A 240 9.64 4.54 -12.47
C GLY A 240 10.62 4.16 -11.36
N ARG A 241 11.38 5.09 -10.82
CA ARG A 241 12.16 4.83 -9.60
C ARG A 241 11.23 4.64 -8.41
N ILE A 242 11.67 3.84 -7.46
CA ILE A 242 10.99 3.70 -6.17
C ILE A 242 11.72 4.59 -5.16
N TYR A 243 10.98 5.51 -4.54
CA TYR A 243 11.44 6.25 -3.37
C TYR A 243 11.05 5.48 -2.12
N TYR A 244 12.01 5.24 -1.26
CA TYR A 244 11.86 4.49 -0.02
C TYR A 244 12.22 5.37 1.17
N ASN A 245 11.37 5.39 2.20
CA ASN A 245 11.60 6.19 3.41
C ASN A 245 11.41 5.32 4.66
N SER A 246 12.41 5.30 5.53
CA SER A 246 12.44 4.45 6.71
C SER A 246 12.63 5.25 7.99
N ARG A 247 11.98 4.78 9.04
CA ARG A 247 12.28 5.13 10.42
C ARG A 247 13.64 4.55 10.81
N VAL A 248 14.35 5.25 11.71
CA VAL A 248 15.51 4.71 12.41
C VAL A 248 15.15 4.40 13.87
N HIS A 249 15.19 3.12 14.26
CA HIS A 249 15.04 2.71 15.65
C HIS A 249 16.33 2.91 16.43
N TRP A 250 17.45 2.56 15.82
CA TRP A 250 18.76 2.60 16.41
C TRP A 250 19.74 3.32 15.48
N ALA A 251 20.31 4.43 15.92
CA ALA A 251 21.41 5.09 15.23
C ALA A 251 22.64 5.10 16.12
N GLU A 252 23.81 4.84 15.54
CA GLU A 252 25.09 5.05 16.21
C GLU A 252 25.28 6.55 16.52
N ARG A 253 26.15 6.86 17.45
CA ARG A 253 26.36 8.24 17.89
C ARG A 253 27.17 9.04 16.87
N PRO A 254 26.86 10.35 16.69
CA PRO A 254 25.73 11.07 17.28
C PRO A 254 24.39 10.53 16.74
N ARG A 255 23.43 10.31 17.62
CA ARG A 255 22.11 9.78 17.26
C ARG A 255 21.34 10.80 16.42
N ASN A 256 21.44 10.68 15.12
CA ASN A 256 20.63 11.47 14.21
C ASN A 256 19.34 10.71 13.89
N LYS A 257 18.28 10.97 14.65
CA LYS A 257 16.96 10.39 14.45
C LYS A 257 16.14 11.23 13.47
N ARG A 258 16.62 11.31 12.28
CA ARG A 258 15.86 11.77 11.12
C ARG A 258 15.50 10.57 10.25
N ARG A 259 14.54 10.74 9.37
CA ARG A 259 14.18 9.67 8.43
C ARG A 259 15.37 9.32 7.53
N ARG A 260 15.36 8.08 7.07
CA ARG A 260 16.31 7.55 6.08
C ARG A 260 15.59 7.33 4.77
N GLU A 261 16.22 7.71 3.68
CA GLU A 261 15.68 7.46 2.34
C GLU A 261 16.69 6.77 1.45
N ALA A 262 16.19 6.04 0.46
CA ALA A 262 16.95 5.40 -0.60
C ALA A 262 16.08 5.23 -1.84
N TRP A 263 16.71 4.91 -2.96
CA TRP A 263 16.01 4.70 -4.23
C TRP A 263 16.31 3.31 -4.82
N SER A 264 15.32 2.79 -5.52
CA SER A 264 15.48 1.60 -6.37
C SER A 264 15.18 1.96 -7.83
N LYS A 265 15.99 1.40 -8.74
CA LYS A 265 15.81 1.49 -10.21
C LYS A 265 15.44 0.14 -10.83
N ASP A 266 15.36 -0.90 -10.04
CA ASP A 266 15.14 -2.30 -10.44
C ASP A 266 13.86 -2.91 -9.87
N GLY A 267 12.84 -2.05 -9.65
CA GLY A 267 11.54 -2.49 -9.19
C GLY A 267 11.53 -2.96 -7.74
N GLY A 268 12.35 -2.36 -6.88
CA GLY A 268 12.38 -2.63 -5.45
C GLY A 268 13.27 -3.80 -5.03
N VAL A 269 14.21 -4.26 -5.90
CA VAL A 269 15.12 -5.35 -5.57
C VAL A 269 16.35 -4.88 -4.80
N THR A 270 16.90 -3.72 -5.19
CA THR A 270 18.08 -3.11 -4.52
C THR A 270 17.82 -1.66 -4.18
N TRP A 271 18.49 -1.19 -3.11
CA TRP A 271 18.39 0.16 -2.57
C TRP A 271 19.73 0.87 -2.66
N LYS A 272 19.76 2.08 -3.22
CA LYS A 272 20.98 2.87 -3.45
C LYS A 272 20.76 4.32 -3.08
N ASP A 273 21.85 5.09 -3.07
CA ASP A 273 21.86 6.55 -2.89
C ASP A 273 21.19 6.98 -1.58
N TRP A 274 21.32 6.16 -0.52
CA TRP A 274 20.70 6.45 0.77
C TRP A 274 21.26 7.72 1.41
N ARG A 275 20.40 8.43 2.12
CA ARG A 275 20.77 9.62 2.88
C ARG A 275 19.82 9.87 4.05
N ILE A 276 20.19 10.80 4.91
CA ILE A 276 19.39 11.31 6.00
C ILE A 276 18.49 12.43 5.45
N VAL A 277 17.23 12.44 5.87
CA VAL A 277 16.25 13.47 5.49
C VAL A 277 16.10 14.44 6.66
N ASP A 278 16.89 15.49 6.69
CA ASP A 278 16.92 16.44 7.82
C ASP A 278 15.58 17.14 8.08
N ALA A 279 14.80 17.35 7.03
CA ALA A 279 13.48 17.99 7.12
C ALA A 279 12.41 17.11 7.78
N LEU A 280 12.61 15.78 7.86
CA LEU A 280 11.61 14.86 8.36
C LEU A 280 12.01 14.32 9.75
N PRO A 281 11.27 14.68 10.81
CA PRO A 281 11.57 14.22 12.18
C PRO A 281 11.29 12.74 12.35
N ASP A 282 11.99 12.12 13.30
CA ASP A 282 11.76 10.74 13.71
C ASP A 282 11.76 10.60 15.25
N GLY A 283 11.25 11.61 15.94
CA GLY A 283 11.07 11.66 17.37
C GLY A 283 12.31 12.11 18.16
N ASP A 284 12.27 11.87 19.46
CA ASP A 284 13.31 12.26 20.42
C ASP A 284 14.68 11.68 20.04
N GLN A 285 15.66 12.56 19.94
CA GLN A 285 17.04 12.20 19.61
C GLN A 285 17.72 11.32 20.68
N GLY A 286 17.23 11.34 21.91
CA GLY A 286 17.75 10.54 23.03
C GLY A 286 17.10 9.15 23.16
N ARG A 287 15.96 8.89 22.51
CA ARG A 287 15.13 7.68 22.70
C ARG A 287 14.62 7.14 21.37
N THR A 288 13.91 6.02 21.42
CA THR A 288 13.35 5.33 20.24
C THR A 288 11.90 5.70 19.98
N TYR A 289 11.50 6.95 20.14
CA TYR A 289 10.13 7.42 20.10
C TYR A 289 9.58 7.77 18.72
N GLY A 290 10.35 7.56 17.65
CA GLY A 290 9.84 7.73 16.29
C GLY A 290 8.59 6.86 16.02
N CYS A 291 7.93 7.10 14.90
CA CYS A 291 6.73 6.40 14.49
C CYS A 291 6.81 5.87 13.06
N MET A 292 6.00 4.86 12.78
CA MET A 292 5.60 4.59 11.41
C MET A 292 4.94 5.86 10.86
N GLY A 293 5.44 6.33 9.75
CA GLY A 293 4.89 7.47 9.01
C GLY A 293 4.25 7.02 7.72
N GLY A 294 3.19 7.68 7.30
CA GLY A 294 2.55 7.47 6.02
C GLY A 294 3.30 8.19 4.89
N LEU A 295 3.23 7.64 3.69
CA LEU A 295 3.72 8.28 2.47
C LEU A 295 2.81 7.92 1.31
N THR A 296 2.42 8.92 0.55
CA THR A 296 1.68 8.71 -0.70
C THR A 296 2.17 9.69 -1.76
N ARG A 297 1.99 9.32 -3.02
CA ARG A 297 2.25 10.18 -4.18
C ARG A 297 0.91 10.53 -4.83
N LEU A 298 0.69 11.79 -5.15
CA LEU A 298 -0.47 12.16 -5.95
C LEU A 298 -0.41 11.45 -7.31
N PRO A 299 -1.53 10.92 -7.83
CA PRO A 299 -1.56 10.09 -9.03
C PRO A 299 -1.41 10.91 -10.33
N LEU A 300 -0.54 11.89 -10.32
CA LEU A 300 -0.22 12.75 -11.46
C LEU A 300 0.71 12.02 -12.43
N LYS A 301 0.52 12.27 -13.73
CA LYS A 301 1.28 11.57 -14.77
C LYS A 301 2.78 11.88 -14.69
N ASP A 302 3.14 13.15 -14.69
CA ASP A 302 4.51 13.61 -14.91
C ASP A 302 5.04 14.49 -13.76
N ARG A 303 4.36 14.45 -12.59
CA ARG A 303 4.76 15.23 -11.41
C ARG A 303 4.87 14.33 -10.19
N ASP A 304 5.91 14.53 -9.43
CA ASP A 304 6.17 13.80 -8.19
C ASP A 304 5.87 14.70 -6.98
N ILE A 305 4.57 14.85 -6.70
CA ILE A 305 4.12 15.47 -5.45
C ILE A 305 3.93 14.36 -4.43
N LEU A 306 4.76 14.36 -3.40
CA LEU A 306 4.72 13.41 -2.29
C LEU A 306 4.13 14.07 -1.06
N ILE A 307 3.29 13.32 -0.35
CA ILE A 307 2.77 13.69 0.97
C ILE A 307 3.28 12.68 1.98
N PHE A 308 3.91 13.17 3.03
CA PHE A 308 4.43 12.38 4.15
C PHE A 308 3.73 12.76 5.44
N SER A 309 3.47 11.81 6.33
CA SER A 309 2.91 12.07 7.66
C SER A 309 3.78 11.46 8.75
N ASN A 310 3.93 12.17 9.84
CA ASN A 310 4.58 11.69 11.08
C ASN A 310 4.26 12.66 12.22
N LEU A 311 4.86 12.41 13.37
CA LEU A 311 4.82 13.29 14.52
C LEU A 311 5.85 14.42 14.37
N ASP A 312 5.42 15.65 14.53
CA ASP A 312 6.27 16.85 14.49
C ASP A 312 6.66 17.25 15.93
N THR A 313 7.49 16.41 16.55
CA THR A 313 7.93 16.62 17.94
C THR A 313 9.32 16.05 18.16
N ASP A 314 10.10 16.74 18.98
CA ASP A 314 11.35 16.26 19.57
C ASP A 314 11.14 15.85 21.05
N ALA A 315 9.90 15.89 21.55
CA ALA A 315 9.56 15.48 22.91
C ALA A 315 9.68 13.97 23.11
N SER A 316 9.80 13.58 24.37
CA SER A 316 9.89 12.17 24.78
C SER A 316 8.56 11.41 24.69
N HIS A 317 7.48 12.08 24.29
CA HIS A 317 6.16 11.50 24.08
C HIS A 317 5.66 11.76 22.66
N ARG A 318 4.69 10.97 22.24
CA ARG A 318 4.13 11.00 20.89
C ARG A 318 2.95 11.98 20.82
N GLU A 319 3.06 12.99 19.96
CA GLU A 319 2.04 14.03 19.75
C GLU A 319 2.26 14.74 18.42
N ARG A 320 1.37 15.67 18.08
CA ARG A 320 1.49 16.62 16.97
C ARG A 320 1.62 15.93 15.62
N VAL A 321 0.67 15.03 15.27
CA VAL A 321 0.65 14.47 13.93
C VAL A 321 0.52 15.56 12.89
N SER A 322 1.47 15.57 11.95
CA SER A 322 1.62 16.59 10.92
C SER A 322 1.80 15.94 9.55
N VAL A 323 1.61 16.71 8.50
CA VAL A 323 1.86 16.31 7.12
C VAL A 323 2.86 17.25 6.47
N TRP A 324 3.72 16.70 5.63
CA TRP A 324 4.69 17.42 4.80
C TRP A 324 4.39 17.18 3.33
N ALA A 325 4.74 18.13 2.47
CA ALA A 325 4.68 17.97 1.03
C ALA A 325 6.02 18.22 0.38
N SER A 326 6.37 17.37 -0.58
CA SER A 326 7.48 17.51 -1.51
C SER A 326 6.94 17.68 -2.92
N PHE A 327 7.57 18.54 -3.73
CA PHE A 327 7.17 18.82 -5.12
C PHE A 327 8.23 18.40 -6.13
N ASP A 328 9.27 17.71 -5.66
CA ASP A 328 10.47 17.34 -6.42
C ASP A 328 10.87 15.87 -6.21
N GLY A 329 9.89 15.02 -5.86
CA GLY A 329 10.08 13.59 -5.68
C GLY A 329 10.83 13.21 -4.41
N GLY A 330 10.65 13.96 -3.32
CA GLY A 330 11.24 13.70 -2.01
C GLY A 330 12.58 14.36 -1.76
N LYS A 331 13.11 15.15 -2.71
CA LYS A 331 14.41 15.83 -2.51
C LYS A 331 14.34 16.93 -1.45
N THR A 332 13.25 17.70 -1.47
CA THR A 332 12.95 18.72 -0.47
C THR A 332 11.52 18.61 0.04
N TRP A 333 11.27 19.12 1.25
CA TRP A 333 9.98 19.08 1.93
C TRP A 333 9.59 20.48 2.44
N PRO A 334 9.28 21.41 1.51
CA PRO A 334 9.13 22.83 1.81
C PRO A 334 7.82 23.20 2.49
N VAL A 335 6.82 22.32 2.50
CA VAL A 335 5.52 22.58 3.12
C VAL A 335 5.27 21.62 4.25
N LYS A 336 4.80 22.15 5.37
CA LYS A 336 4.37 21.39 6.54
C LYS A 336 3.05 21.94 7.08
N ARG A 337 2.17 21.07 7.57
CA ARG A 337 0.94 21.47 8.25
C ARG A 337 0.59 20.52 9.41
N LEU A 338 0.29 21.12 10.56
CA LEU A 338 -0.23 20.40 11.73
C LEU A 338 -1.66 19.93 11.47
N VAL A 339 -1.93 18.65 11.74
CA VAL A 339 -3.26 18.03 11.62
C VAL A 339 -3.95 17.94 12.97
N ASP A 340 -3.21 17.49 13.99
CA ASP A 340 -3.73 17.35 15.35
C ASP A 340 -2.62 17.67 16.36
N PRO A 341 -2.81 18.64 17.27
CA PRO A 341 -1.82 19.01 18.27
C PRO A 341 -1.74 18.02 19.44
N GLY A 342 -2.74 17.14 19.57
CA GLY A 342 -2.85 16.24 20.72
C GLY A 342 -1.94 15.01 20.63
N ARG A 343 -2.09 14.16 21.65
CA ARG A 343 -1.44 12.84 21.69
C ARG A 343 -1.82 12.05 20.43
N SER A 344 -0.84 11.54 19.76
CA SER A 344 -1.01 10.80 18.51
C SER A 344 0.12 9.78 18.34
N GLY A 345 0.00 8.89 17.38
CA GLY A 345 0.98 7.82 17.18
C GLY A 345 1.20 7.54 15.70
N TYR A 346 1.15 6.27 15.34
CA TYR A 346 1.36 5.80 13.97
C TYR A 346 0.36 6.42 13.01
N SER A 347 0.79 6.62 11.77
CA SER A 347 -0.04 7.22 10.72
C SER A 347 0.18 6.53 9.38
N SER A 348 -0.87 6.53 8.57
CA SER A 348 -0.91 5.96 7.23
C SER A 348 -1.58 6.94 6.28
N LEU A 349 -1.12 7.04 5.03
CA LEU A 349 -1.61 7.96 4.02
C LEU A 349 -2.10 7.22 2.78
N ALA A 350 -3.24 7.64 2.25
CA ALA A 350 -3.71 7.24 0.94
C ALA A 350 -4.21 8.45 0.16
N VAL A 351 -4.35 8.29 -1.15
CA VAL A 351 -4.88 9.32 -2.04
C VAL A 351 -6.05 8.76 -2.83
N GLY A 352 -7.06 9.59 -3.03
CA GLY A 352 -8.22 9.27 -3.86
C GLY A 352 -7.82 8.99 -5.30
N ARG A 353 -8.67 8.30 -6.04
CA ARG A 353 -8.39 7.82 -7.38
C ARG A 353 -9.59 8.02 -8.30
N GLY A 354 -9.30 8.37 -9.55
CA GLY A 354 -10.28 8.39 -10.64
C GLY A 354 -11.39 9.42 -10.45
N GLU A 355 -12.46 9.24 -11.21
CA GLU A 355 -13.64 10.10 -11.22
C GLU A 355 -14.74 9.54 -10.30
N ASN A 356 -14.46 9.39 -9.02
CA ASN A 356 -15.40 8.90 -8.01
C ASN A 356 -15.36 9.78 -6.75
N ALA A 357 -16.12 9.43 -5.74
CA ALA A 357 -16.25 10.22 -4.51
C ALA A 357 -14.93 10.42 -3.74
N SER A 358 -13.90 9.61 -4.01
CA SER A 358 -12.58 9.77 -3.40
C SER A 358 -11.67 10.75 -4.15
N ALA A 359 -12.01 11.16 -5.38
CA ALA A 359 -11.18 12.02 -6.21
C ALA A 359 -10.82 13.34 -5.51
N GLY A 360 -9.57 13.77 -5.65
CA GLY A 360 -9.06 15.02 -5.06
C GLY A 360 -8.81 14.99 -3.56
N TRP A 361 -9.15 13.91 -2.87
CA TRP A 361 -8.92 13.77 -1.44
C TRP A 361 -7.62 13.06 -1.12
N ILE A 362 -6.96 13.52 -0.04
CA ILE A 362 -5.84 12.88 0.64
C ILE A 362 -6.36 12.44 1.99
N TYR A 363 -6.12 11.17 2.36
CA TYR A 363 -6.58 10.54 3.57
C TYR A 363 -5.41 10.29 4.50
N LEU A 364 -5.51 10.76 5.75
CA LEU A 364 -4.58 10.48 6.83
C LEU A 364 -5.32 9.71 7.92
N PHE A 365 -4.95 8.47 8.12
CA PHE A 365 -5.48 7.64 9.19
C PHE A 365 -4.39 7.49 10.27
N TYR A 366 -4.69 7.83 11.53
CA TYR A 366 -3.68 7.90 12.58
C TYR A 366 -4.22 7.51 13.95
N GLU A 367 -3.34 6.98 14.80
CA GLU A 367 -3.62 6.74 16.20
C GLU A 367 -3.88 8.08 16.92
N HIS A 368 -5.00 8.17 17.60
CA HIS A 368 -5.32 9.26 18.51
C HIS A 368 -5.11 8.81 19.95
N ASP A 369 -4.03 9.25 20.57
CA ASP A 369 -3.54 8.78 21.86
C ASP A 369 -3.38 7.25 21.89
N PRO A 370 -2.17 6.70 21.68
CA PRO A 370 -1.94 5.27 21.50
C PRO A 370 -2.77 4.40 22.44
N PHE A 371 -3.45 3.38 21.88
CA PHE A 371 -4.43 2.50 22.51
C PHE A 371 -5.82 3.13 22.82
N LYS A 372 -6.09 4.35 22.43
CA LYS A 372 -7.39 5.00 22.62
C LYS A 372 -8.14 5.29 21.32
N GLY A 373 -7.82 4.51 20.29
CA GLY A 373 -8.49 4.53 19.01
C GLY A 373 -7.78 5.33 17.92
N ALA A 374 -8.50 5.60 16.84
CA ALA A 374 -7.95 6.25 15.67
C ALA A 374 -8.90 7.26 15.03
N HIS A 375 -8.30 8.30 14.47
CA HIS A 375 -8.96 9.30 13.64
C HIS A 375 -8.58 9.13 12.17
N LEU A 376 -9.52 9.45 11.29
CA LEU A 376 -9.24 9.70 9.89
C LEU A 376 -9.48 11.18 9.60
N ALA A 377 -8.45 11.83 9.09
CA ALA A 377 -8.56 13.14 8.46
C ALA A 377 -8.57 12.97 6.93
N ARG A 378 -9.40 13.74 6.24
CA ARG A 378 -9.33 13.90 4.79
C ARG A 378 -9.20 15.36 4.45
N PHE A 379 -8.36 15.66 3.47
CA PHE A 379 -8.08 17.04 3.06
C PHE A 379 -7.67 17.08 1.58
N ASN A 380 -7.69 18.26 0.99
CA ASN A 380 -7.14 18.48 -0.34
C ASN A 380 -5.78 19.19 -0.28
N LEU A 381 -5.09 19.26 -1.40
CA LEU A 381 -3.77 19.91 -1.48
C LEU A 381 -3.87 21.41 -1.17
N SER A 382 -4.98 22.08 -1.55
CA SER A 382 -5.19 23.49 -1.22
C SER A 382 -5.21 23.76 0.28
N TRP A 383 -5.81 22.86 1.06
CA TRP A 383 -5.74 22.95 2.51
C TRP A 383 -4.28 22.85 3.00
N LEU A 384 -3.53 21.88 2.50
CA LEU A 384 -2.13 21.70 2.93
C LEU A 384 -1.27 22.93 2.58
N LEU A 385 -1.52 23.59 1.45
CA LEU A 385 -0.80 24.77 1.01
C LEU A 385 -1.25 26.07 1.70
N GLY A 386 -2.47 26.15 2.19
CA GLY A 386 -3.09 27.42 2.59
C GLY A 386 -2.85 27.87 4.02
N GLY A 387 -2.08 27.20 4.84
CA GLY A 387 -2.07 27.46 6.28
C GLY A 387 -0.74 27.74 6.94
N GLU A 388 0.28 27.04 6.56
CA GLU A 388 1.59 27.19 7.18
C GLU A 388 2.65 27.40 6.12
N SER A 389 3.44 28.44 6.26
CA SER A 389 4.61 28.63 5.42
C SER A 389 5.66 27.58 5.75
N THR A 390 6.51 27.25 4.78
CA THR A 390 7.82 26.68 5.06
C THR A 390 8.57 27.62 6.02
N GLY A 391 9.56 27.17 6.73
CA GLY A 391 10.29 28.01 7.68
C GLY A 391 10.85 29.31 7.08
N ASP A 392 10.95 29.43 5.75
CA ASP A 392 11.38 30.62 5.00
C ASP A 392 10.20 31.52 4.55
N GLY A 393 8.96 31.15 4.88
CA GLY A 393 7.76 31.91 4.50
C GLY A 393 7.33 31.75 3.04
N VAL A 394 7.99 30.91 2.26
CA VAL A 394 7.69 30.73 0.83
C VAL A 394 6.86 29.47 0.60
N ILE A 395 5.68 29.64 0.02
CA ILE A 395 4.89 28.52 -0.50
C ILE A 395 5.32 28.27 -1.94
N PRO A 396 5.67 27.04 -2.32
CA PRO A 396 6.07 26.73 -3.69
C PRO A 396 5.01 27.18 -4.70
N LYS A 397 5.40 27.95 -5.70
CA LYS A 397 4.51 28.27 -6.83
C LYS A 397 4.31 27.01 -7.65
N LEU A 398 3.12 26.43 -7.59
CA LEU A 398 2.75 25.34 -8.47
C LEU A 398 2.38 25.92 -9.84
N LYS A 399 3.06 25.46 -10.89
CA LYS A 399 2.59 25.70 -12.25
C LYS A 399 1.43 24.74 -12.50
N LEU A 400 0.26 25.28 -12.71
CA LEU A 400 -0.95 24.56 -13.11
C LEU A 400 -0.99 24.60 -14.65
N ASP A 401 -0.23 23.72 -15.29
CA ASP A 401 -0.29 23.56 -16.75
C ASP A 401 -1.33 22.49 -17.10
#